data_39f2f4fdd8c18a43fb28b602ced8b746
#
_entry.id   39f2f4fdd8c18a43fb28b602ced8b746
#
_cell.length_a   1.000
_cell.length_b   1.000
_cell.length_c   1.000
_cell.angle_alpha   90.00
_cell.angle_beta   90.00
_cell.angle_gamma   90.00
#
_symmetry.space_group_name_H-M   'P 1'
#
loop_
_entity.id
_entity.type
_entity.pdbx_description
1 polymer ?
#
loop_
_entity_poly.entity_id
_entity_poly.type
_entity_poly.pdbx_seq_one_letter_code
_entity_poly.pdbx_strand_id
1 'polypeptide(L)'
;PQGGELAIAIDTSASVSQHELNMFATEIQAMADECGIDKIRVCYCDTVVRMNAQKEWWDIYDLDQGDDLELTVRGGGGTRFEPPFNLFNDHSDDVDDVQAFIYFTDGEGYCEPDVEPDVPVFWCVTYKSQWSEELPFGEKIYVDTSSFY
;
A
#
# COMPACT_ATOMS: atom_id res chain seq x y z
N PRO A 1 13.50 -13.56 -11.69
CA PRO A 1 12.83 -14.73 -11.13
C PRO A 1 11.37 -14.47 -10.86
N GLN A 2 10.60 -15.51 -10.98
CA GLN A 2 9.18 -15.48 -10.70
C GLN A 2 8.94 -15.74 -9.22
N GLY A 3 7.76 -15.41 -8.75
CA GLY A 3 7.36 -15.70 -7.40
C GLY A 3 7.58 -14.56 -6.42
N GLY A 4 7.82 -13.35 -6.92
CA GLY A 4 7.93 -12.18 -6.06
C GLY A 4 6.60 -11.74 -5.48
N GLU A 5 6.66 -10.95 -4.42
CA GLU A 5 5.48 -10.46 -3.72
C GLU A 5 5.59 -8.95 -3.52
N LEU A 6 4.44 -8.25 -3.56
CA LEU A 6 4.34 -6.83 -3.21
C LEU A 6 3.54 -6.67 -1.93
N ALA A 7 3.92 -5.74 -1.08
CA ALA A 7 3.11 -5.32 0.06
C ALA A 7 2.53 -3.94 -0.26
N ILE A 8 1.24 -3.76 0.02
CA ILE A 8 0.54 -2.49 -0.21
C ILE A 8 -0.16 -2.09 1.07
N ALA A 9 0.02 -0.85 1.48
CA ALA A 9 -0.76 -0.23 2.55
C ALA A 9 -1.66 0.84 1.95
N ILE A 10 -2.92 0.82 2.34
CA ILE A 10 -3.91 1.81 1.91
C ILE A 10 -4.25 2.70 3.10
N ASP A 11 -4.04 3.99 2.95
CA ASP A 11 -4.42 4.99 3.93
C ASP A 11 -5.93 5.21 3.81
N THR A 12 -6.69 4.69 4.78
CA THR A 12 -8.15 4.78 4.75
C THR A 12 -8.69 6.16 5.08
N SER A 13 -7.83 7.04 5.61
CA SER A 13 -8.21 8.42 5.86
C SER A 13 -8.05 9.30 4.61
N ALA A 14 -7.40 8.79 3.56
CA ALA A 14 -7.24 9.53 2.32
C ALA A 14 -8.58 9.76 1.63
N SER A 15 -8.74 10.93 1.02
CA SER A 15 -9.96 11.28 0.30
C SER A 15 -9.94 10.66 -1.09
N VAL A 16 -10.16 9.35 -1.15
CA VAL A 16 -10.08 8.57 -2.39
C VAL A 16 -11.41 7.86 -2.61
N SER A 17 -11.91 7.95 -3.83
CA SER A 17 -13.15 7.27 -4.21
C SER A 17 -12.89 5.80 -4.54
N GLN A 18 -13.96 5.00 -4.55
CA GLN A 18 -13.85 3.60 -4.98
C GLN A 18 -13.38 3.51 -6.44
N HIS A 19 -13.81 4.45 -7.29
CA HIS A 19 -13.36 4.49 -8.69
C HIS A 19 -11.84 4.67 -8.77
N GLU A 20 -11.27 5.59 -7.97
CA GLU A 20 -9.84 5.83 -7.96
C GLU A 20 -9.06 4.61 -7.45
N LEU A 21 -9.59 3.93 -6.42
CA LEU A 21 -8.98 2.69 -5.93
C LEU A 21 -9.04 1.59 -6.98
N ASN A 22 -10.14 1.47 -7.72
CA ASN A 22 -10.25 0.48 -8.78
C ASN A 22 -9.21 0.71 -9.88
N MET A 23 -9.01 1.97 -10.25
CA MET A 23 -8.01 2.31 -11.27
C MET A 23 -6.59 2.06 -10.77
N PHE A 24 -6.34 2.39 -9.50
CA PHE A 24 -5.04 2.10 -8.89
C PHE A 24 -4.77 0.59 -8.86
N ALA A 25 -5.78 -0.20 -8.48
CA ALA A 25 -5.67 -1.66 -8.47
C ALA A 25 -5.34 -2.21 -9.85
N THR A 26 -5.99 -1.69 -10.89
CA THR A 26 -5.74 -2.10 -12.28
C THR A 26 -4.30 -1.82 -12.69
N GLU A 27 -3.80 -0.63 -12.35
CA GLU A 27 -2.41 -0.25 -12.68
C GLU A 27 -1.39 -1.12 -11.94
N ILE A 28 -1.64 -1.39 -10.66
CA ILE A 28 -0.74 -2.21 -9.86
C ILE A 28 -0.74 -3.64 -10.39
N GLN A 29 -1.90 -4.18 -10.73
CA GLN A 29 -1.98 -5.55 -11.24
C GLN A 29 -1.28 -5.69 -12.59
N ALA A 30 -1.42 -4.70 -13.47
CA ALA A 30 -0.71 -4.70 -14.75
C ALA A 30 0.81 -4.65 -14.55
N MET A 31 1.28 -3.83 -13.62
CA MET A 31 2.70 -3.76 -13.29
C MET A 31 3.20 -5.08 -12.71
N ALA A 32 2.43 -5.69 -11.84
CA ALA A 32 2.78 -6.97 -11.23
C ALA A 32 2.94 -8.06 -12.29
N ASP A 33 2.03 -8.10 -13.25
CA ASP A 33 2.12 -9.06 -14.36
C ASP A 33 3.40 -8.86 -15.17
N GLU A 34 3.75 -7.61 -15.48
CA GLU A 34 4.96 -7.30 -16.24
C GLU A 34 6.24 -7.68 -15.48
N CYS A 35 6.23 -7.53 -14.16
CA CYS A 35 7.41 -7.76 -13.33
C CYS A 35 7.53 -9.19 -12.81
N GLY A 36 6.58 -10.07 -13.16
CA GLY A 36 6.58 -11.45 -12.67
C GLY A 36 6.22 -11.59 -11.20
N ILE A 37 5.50 -10.61 -10.66
CA ILE A 37 4.98 -10.66 -9.30
C ILE A 37 3.75 -11.54 -9.30
N ASP A 38 3.70 -12.54 -8.44
CA ASP A 38 2.58 -13.48 -8.41
C ASP A 38 1.73 -13.38 -7.13
N LYS A 39 2.12 -12.56 -6.18
CA LYS A 39 1.35 -12.38 -4.93
C LYS A 39 1.38 -10.92 -4.47
N ILE A 40 0.23 -10.44 -4.01
CA ILE A 40 0.10 -9.10 -3.43
C ILE A 40 -0.58 -9.23 -2.09
N ARG A 41 -0.01 -8.60 -1.06
CA ARG A 41 -0.65 -8.50 0.25
C ARG A 41 -1.04 -7.05 0.51
N VAL A 42 -2.25 -6.82 1.00
CA VAL A 42 -2.79 -5.48 1.21
C VAL A 42 -3.24 -5.34 2.66
N CYS A 43 -2.85 -4.25 3.30
CA CYS A 43 -3.40 -3.87 4.60
C CYS A 43 -4.02 -2.48 4.50
N TYR A 44 -4.94 -2.19 5.41
CA TYR A 44 -5.64 -0.92 5.49
C TYR A 44 -5.35 -0.29 6.84
N CYS A 45 -5.04 0.99 6.84
CA CYS A 45 -4.62 1.69 8.05
C CYS A 45 -5.25 3.08 8.13
N ASP A 46 -5.78 3.42 9.29
CA ASP A 46 -6.02 4.82 9.69
C ASP A 46 -4.99 5.17 10.76
N THR A 47 -5.35 5.16 12.03
CA THR A 47 -4.39 5.30 13.14
C THR A 47 -3.82 3.94 13.56
N VAL A 48 -4.44 2.84 13.13
CA VAL A 48 -3.98 1.46 13.36
C VAL A 48 -4.26 0.66 12.10
N VAL A 49 -3.58 -0.47 11.94
CA VAL A 49 -3.92 -1.43 10.89
C VAL A 49 -5.21 -2.13 11.30
N ARG A 50 -6.15 -2.21 10.37
CA ARG A 50 -7.45 -2.85 10.59
C ARG A 50 -7.42 -4.30 10.11
N MET A 51 -7.88 -5.21 10.96
CA MET A 51 -8.03 -6.60 10.57
C MET A 51 -9.20 -6.79 9.62
N ASN A 52 -9.08 -7.76 8.73
CA ASN A 52 -10.16 -8.11 7.83
C ASN A 52 -11.23 -8.99 8.53
N ALA A 53 -12.23 -9.43 7.79
CA ALA A 53 -13.32 -10.25 8.35
C ALA A 53 -12.84 -11.60 8.91
N GLN A 54 -11.72 -12.10 8.42
CA GLN A 54 -11.10 -13.35 8.88
C GLN A 54 -10.15 -13.12 10.05
N LYS A 55 -10.09 -11.90 10.59
CA LYS A 55 -9.20 -11.48 11.68
C LYS A 55 -7.72 -11.59 11.31
N GLU A 56 -7.41 -11.31 10.06
CA GLU A 56 -6.05 -11.24 9.56
C GLU A 56 -5.69 -9.78 9.24
N TRP A 57 -4.39 -9.48 9.33
CA TRP A 57 -3.89 -8.12 9.06
C TRP A 57 -3.83 -7.81 7.58
N TRP A 58 -3.60 -8.85 6.75
CA TRP A 58 -3.37 -8.70 5.32
C TRP A 58 -4.46 -9.41 4.52
N ASP A 59 -4.90 -8.77 3.45
CA ASP A 59 -5.66 -9.45 2.41
C ASP A 59 -4.64 -9.95 1.39
N ILE A 60 -4.63 -11.25 1.12
CA ILE A 60 -3.65 -11.87 0.23
C ILE A 60 -4.31 -12.18 -1.10
N TYR A 61 -3.68 -11.74 -2.18
CA TYR A 61 -4.13 -11.98 -3.56
C TYR A 61 -3.06 -12.80 -4.26
N ASP A 62 -3.42 -13.98 -4.69
CA ASP A 62 -2.54 -14.90 -5.39
C ASP A 62 -2.84 -14.79 -6.89
N LEU A 63 -2.09 -13.94 -7.58
CA LEU A 63 -2.31 -13.66 -9.00
C LEU A 63 -2.05 -14.89 -9.85
N ASP A 64 -1.17 -15.77 -9.39
CA ASP A 64 -0.82 -17.02 -10.02
C ASP A 64 -2.00 -17.99 -10.04
N GLN A 65 -2.91 -17.86 -9.07
CA GLN A 65 -4.13 -18.67 -8.98
C GLN A 65 -5.35 -17.98 -9.61
N GLY A 66 -5.14 -16.83 -10.24
CA GLY A 66 -6.20 -16.10 -10.91
C GLY A 66 -6.94 -15.09 -10.04
N ASP A 67 -6.45 -14.79 -8.85
CA ASP A 67 -7.04 -13.75 -8.02
C ASP A 67 -6.85 -12.37 -8.67
N ASP A 68 -7.89 -11.54 -8.59
CA ASP A 68 -7.81 -10.16 -9.02
C ASP A 68 -7.67 -9.25 -7.80
N LEU A 69 -6.79 -8.26 -7.90
CA LEU A 69 -6.60 -7.29 -6.84
C LEU A 69 -7.84 -6.41 -6.70
N GLU A 70 -8.43 -6.41 -5.51
CA GLU A 70 -9.63 -5.62 -5.21
C GLU A 70 -9.36 -4.73 -4.01
N LEU A 71 -9.32 -3.43 -4.23
CA LEU A 71 -9.13 -2.43 -3.18
C LEU A 71 -10.48 -1.80 -2.85
N THR A 72 -10.76 -1.63 -1.55
CA THR A 72 -12.05 -1.11 -1.10
C THR A 72 -11.87 0.15 -0.27
N VAL A 73 -12.77 1.12 -0.46
CA VAL A 73 -12.85 2.26 0.42
C VAL A 73 -13.36 1.77 1.77
N ARG A 74 -12.60 2.07 2.83
CA ARG A 74 -12.98 1.77 4.21
C ARG A 74 -12.93 3.07 4.98
N GLY A 75 -13.97 3.36 5.76
CA GLY A 75 -14.00 4.57 6.57
C GLY A 75 -12.88 4.57 7.58
N GLY A 76 -12.27 5.74 7.81
CA GLY A 76 -11.19 5.88 8.76
C GLY A 76 -11.20 7.23 9.43
N GLY A 77 -10.49 7.34 10.55
CA GLY A 77 -10.33 8.57 11.31
C GLY A 77 -9.07 9.32 10.90
N GLY A 78 -8.16 9.51 11.84
CA GLY A 78 -6.89 10.17 11.56
C GLY A 78 -5.92 9.31 10.76
N THR A 79 -4.70 9.79 10.61
CA THR A 79 -3.66 9.11 9.84
C THR A 79 -2.41 8.91 10.67
N ARG A 80 -1.92 7.68 10.68
CA ARG A 80 -0.57 7.35 11.16
C ARG A 80 0.05 6.41 10.14
N PHE A 81 1.26 6.70 9.72
CA PHE A 81 1.93 5.90 8.69
C PHE A 81 2.78 4.76 9.27
N GLU A 82 3.12 4.80 10.55
CA GLU A 82 3.97 3.80 11.17
C GLU A 82 3.34 2.40 11.28
N PRO A 83 2.04 2.24 11.61
CA PRO A 83 1.51 0.91 11.91
C PRO A 83 1.71 -0.14 10.81
N PRO A 84 1.51 0.15 9.51
CA PRO A 84 1.81 -0.85 8.49
C PRO A 84 3.28 -1.25 8.43
N PHE A 85 4.19 -0.30 8.65
CA PHE A 85 5.62 -0.60 8.67
C PHE A 85 6.00 -1.42 9.88
N ASN A 86 5.42 -1.13 11.04
CA ASN A 86 5.64 -1.91 12.25
C ASN A 86 5.13 -3.34 12.06
N LEU A 87 3.94 -3.49 11.47
CA LEU A 87 3.38 -4.80 11.16
C LEU A 87 4.32 -5.58 10.23
N PHE A 88 4.81 -4.94 9.19
CA PHE A 88 5.73 -5.54 8.23
C PHE A 88 7.03 -5.95 8.90
N ASN A 89 7.61 -5.06 9.70
CA ASN A 89 8.91 -5.30 10.35
C ASN A 89 8.82 -6.36 11.45
N ASP A 90 7.70 -6.38 12.20
CA ASP A 90 7.51 -7.32 13.31
C ASP A 90 7.25 -8.75 12.84
N HIS A 91 6.81 -8.93 11.59
CA HIS A 91 6.49 -10.22 11.02
C HIS A 91 7.35 -10.51 9.79
N SER A 92 8.65 -10.25 9.91
CA SER A 92 9.59 -10.34 8.80
C SER A 92 9.64 -11.71 8.14
N ASP A 93 9.39 -12.78 8.91
CA ASP A 93 9.38 -14.15 8.36
C ASP A 93 8.23 -14.36 7.37
N ASP A 94 7.11 -13.68 7.58
CA ASP A 94 5.94 -13.83 6.73
C ASP A 94 6.05 -13.00 5.44
N VAL A 95 7.01 -12.07 5.38
CA VAL A 95 7.16 -11.13 4.28
C VAL A 95 8.52 -11.27 3.57
N ASP A 96 9.19 -12.40 3.73
CA ASP A 96 10.52 -12.65 3.17
C ASP A 96 10.57 -12.48 1.65
N ASP A 97 9.49 -12.82 0.95
CA ASP A 97 9.43 -12.75 -0.51
C ASP A 97 9.01 -11.39 -1.02
N VAL A 98 8.69 -10.44 -0.14
CA VAL A 98 8.26 -9.10 -0.53
C VAL A 98 9.44 -8.34 -1.12
N GLN A 99 9.27 -7.81 -2.32
CA GLN A 99 10.30 -7.09 -3.05
C GLN A 99 10.17 -5.58 -2.94
N ALA A 100 8.97 -5.07 -2.61
CA ALA A 100 8.73 -3.64 -2.47
C ALA A 100 7.49 -3.41 -1.61
N PHE A 101 7.45 -2.25 -0.98
CA PHE A 101 6.32 -1.80 -0.15
C PHE A 101 5.74 -0.54 -0.80
N ILE A 102 4.46 -0.58 -1.14
CA ILE A 102 3.76 0.55 -1.77
C ILE A 102 2.76 1.10 -0.77
N TYR A 103 2.83 2.38 -0.48
CA TYR A 103 1.91 3.06 0.42
C TYR A 103 1.06 4.04 -0.39
N PHE A 104 -0.25 3.83 -0.42
CA PHE A 104 -1.18 4.67 -1.16
C PHE A 104 -1.86 5.63 -0.17
N THR A 105 -1.65 6.94 -0.33
CA THR A 105 -2.08 7.95 0.61
C THR A 105 -2.22 9.31 -0.08
N ASP A 106 -2.91 10.25 0.56
CA ASP A 106 -2.91 11.65 0.10
C ASP A 106 -1.66 12.41 0.57
N GLY A 107 -0.82 11.78 1.39
CA GLY A 107 0.42 12.37 1.87
C GLY A 107 0.28 13.24 3.10
N GLU A 108 -0.92 13.42 3.63
CA GLU A 108 -1.15 14.22 4.82
C GLU A 108 -0.91 13.37 6.07
N GLY A 109 0.23 13.56 6.70
CA GLY A 109 0.56 12.84 7.90
C GLY A 109 2.06 12.86 8.14
N TYR A 110 2.46 12.22 9.21
CA TYR A 110 3.85 12.15 9.62
C TYR A 110 4.25 10.69 9.82
N CYS A 111 5.49 10.38 9.48
CA CYS A 111 6.04 9.05 9.67
C CYS A 111 7.39 9.15 10.35
N GLU A 112 7.58 8.34 11.39
CA GLU A 112 8.88 8.26 12.05
C GLU A 112 9.89 7.54 11.13
N PRO A 113 11.13 8.04 11.05
CA PRO A 113 12.12 7.43 10.16
C PRO A 113 12.62 6.06 10.61
N ASP A 114 12.45 5.71 11.88
CA ASP A 114 12.97 4.45 12.43
C ASP A 114 12.15 3.23 12.05
N VAL A 115 11.01 3.40 11.37
CA VAL A 115 10.19 2.27 10.92
C VAL A 115 10.52 1.83 9.49
N GLU A 116 11.54 2.39 8.88
CA GLU A 116 11.90 2.05 7.50
C GLU A 116 12.17 0.55 7.35
N PRO A 117 11.45 -0.13 6.42
CA PRO A 117 11.69 -1.56 6.19
C PRO A 117 12.93 -1.80 5.33
N ASP A 118 13.35 -3.06 5.24
CA ASP A 118 14.52 -3.44 4.45
C ASP A 118 14.25 -3.53 2.95
N VAL A 119 13.03 -3.27 2.52
CA VAL A 119 12.66 -3.29 1.10
C VAL A 119 12.43 -1.85 0.60
N PRO A 120 12.54 -1.60 -0.71
CA PRO A 120 12.21 -0.27 -1.25
C PRO A 120 10.77 0.12 -0.94
N VAL A 121 10.57 1.38 -0.59
CA VAL A 121 9.25 1.94 -0.29
C VAL A 121 8.90 2.97 -1.36
N PHE A 122 7.67 2.88 -1.86
CA PHE A 122 7.13 3.83 -2.83
C PHE A 122 5.85 4.43 -2.25
N TRP A 123 5.89 5.74 -2.00
CA TRP A 123 4.73 6.48 -1.53
C TRP A 123 3.96 6.98 -2.76
N CYS A 124 2.81 6.40 -3.02
CA CYS A 124 1.93 6.82 -4.11
C CYS A 124 0.98 7.87 -3.54
N VAL A 125 1.30 9.13 -3.78
CA VAL A 125 0.64 10.27 -3.17
C VAL A 125 -0.34 10.88 -4.16
N THR A 126 -1.60 11.04 -3.75
CA THR A 126 -2.67 11.54 -4.62
C THR A 126 -2.74 13.06 -4.67
N TYR A 127 -2.20 13.75 -3.66
CA TYR A 127 -2.12 15.21 -3.67
C TYR A 127 -0.68 15.67 -3.76
N LYS A 128 -0.44 16.58 -4.69
CA LYS A 128 0.85 17.24 -4.81
C LYS A 128 0.91 18.39 -3.81
N SER A 129 1.15 18.06 -2.54
CA SER A 129 1.18 19.01 -1.44
C SER A 129 2.53 19.01 -0.77
N GLN A 130 2.79 20.03 0.04
CA GLN A 130 4.03 20.12 0.79
C GLN A 130 4.18 19.00 1.83
N TRP A 131 3.07 18.40 2.26
CA TRP A 131 3.09 17.31 3.25
C TRP A 131 3.83 16.07 2.73
N SER A 132 3.71 15.79 1.43
CA SER A 132 4.36 14.63 0.84
C SER A 132 5.89 14.70 0.93
N GLU A 133 6.45 15.88 1.11
CA GLU A 133 7.89 16.07 1.19
C GLU A 133 8.45 15.75 2.58
N GLU A 134 7.59 15.57 3.56
CA GLU A 134 8.00 15.25 4.93
C GLU A 134 8.10 13.76 5.21
N LEU A 135 7.87 12.92 4.20
CA LEU A 135 8.02 11.49 4.35
C LEU A 135 9.52 11.15 4.44
N PRO A 136 9.93 10.39 5.47
CA PRO A 136 11.35 10.33 5.85
C PRO A 136 12.21 9.37 5.03
N PHE A 137 11.60 8.50 4.23
CA PHE A 137 12.32 7.50 3.43
C PHE A 137 11.50 7.12 2.21
N GLY A 138 12.11 6.36 1.30
CA GLY A 138 11.46 5.86 0.11
C GLY A 138 11.34 6.90 -0.99
N GLU A 139 10.75 6.50 -2.09
CA GLU A 139 10.46 7.37 -3.22
C GLU A 139 9.01 7.84 -3.17
N LYS A 140 8.80 9.11 -3.48
CA LYS A 140 7.45 9.68 -3.57
C LYS A 140 7.05 9.75 -5.02
N ILE A 141 5.90 9.16 -5.35
CA ILE A 141 5.35 9.14 -6.69
C ILE A 141 4.01 9.85 -6.63
N TYR A 142 3.88 10.93 -7.39
CA TYR A 142 2.61 11.61 -7.49
C TYR A 142 1.70 10.85 -8.43
N VAL A 143 0.53 10.45 -7.93
CA VAL A 143 -0.49 9.77 -8.71
C VAL A 143 -1.57 10.79 -9.05
N ASP A 144 -1.65 11.18 -10.31
CA ASP A 144 -2.65 12.12 -10.77
C ASP A 144 -3.97 11.39 -10.98
N THR A 145 -4.82 11.41 -9.95
CA THR A 145 -6.10 10.71 -10.00
C THR A 145 -7.07 11.34 -11.00
N SER A 146 -6.84 12.59 -11.44
CA SER A 146 -7.66 13.21 -12.47
C SER A 146 -7.56 12.47 -13.81
N SER A 147 -6.46 11.76 -14.05
CA SER A 147 -6.28 10.96 -15.27
C SER A 147 -7.13 9.68 -15.27
N PHE A 148 -7.74 9.35 -14.13
CA PHE A 148 -8.57 8.15 -13.98
C PHE A 148 -10.03 8.38 -14.40
N TYR A 149 -10.40 9.62 -14.70
CA TYR A 149 -11.80 9.97 -15.05
C TYR A 149 -11.99 10.23 -16.53
#